data_7e528e9716e2a1ed1c564e57a1b0ac89
#
_entry.id   7e528e9716e2a1ed1c564e57a1b0ac89
#
_cell.length_a   1.000
_cell.length_b   1.000
_cell.length_c   1.000
_cell.angle_alpha   90.00
_cell.angle_beta   90.00
_cell.angle_gamma   90.00
#
_symmetry.space_group_name_H-M   'P 1'
#
loop_
_entity.id
_entity.type
_entity.pdbx_description
1 polymer ?
#
loop_
_entity_poly.entity_id
_entity_poly.type
_entity_poly.pdbx_seq_one_letter_code
_entity_poly.pdbx_strand_id
1 'polypeptide(L)'
;MSGQMTLNDCLVYAAEHAHDNILNRLEVSKATADKRIAASDLMPSLSLSSSGNLSFGRNIDPETNTYDNKQTLSTGFGLSMSIPVFDGFVRINNLKIADVARRRQLSNLDIARDRISFEVIKAFYNVSYCRAMVDQMTTQLERDSLDLAATRRAEELGVKSGADVSQMEALVATDEFELANQRGQLAKAYMTLKGAMGMLLDGEPLDLDFDTPDYIHAGDGNTNPRIAEARLALRQSEYEVRVARGAFSPRISLSGGVSTSYYRMFGTNAATPTSFNKQWHDNMGEYIGFSVSIPLFTGLSATNRLKRAKINREESRVRLEKTQYEVARETTEAELDVSTAAVELQAAVKRLDAEQIAYNAVRRRYELGSASVIDLYTTGAKLAAARAALEGKRIQKIISEITLSYYMGAKLIKG
;
A
#
# COMPACT_ATOMS: atom_id res chain seq x y z
N MET A 1 22.81 -12.68 6.65
CA MET A 1 22.18 -13.80 5.91
C MET A 1 23.26 -14.35 4.99
N SER A 2 23.77 -15.55 5.25
CA SER A 2 24.91 -16.15 4.51
C SER A 2 24.40 -17.27 3.56
N GLY A 3 23.55 -16.92 2.64
CA GLY A 3 23.05 -17.82 1.60
C GLY A 3 22.45 -17.01 0.46
N GLN A 4 22.38 -17.61 -0.74
CA GLN A 4 21.72 -17.02 -1.88
C GLN A 4 20.23 -16.81 -1.60
N MET A 5 19.71 -15.63 -1.93
CA MET A 5 18.29 -15.33 -1.74
C MET A 5 17.49 -15.78 -2.97
N THR A 6 16.48 -16.60 -2.72
CA THR A 6 15.49 -16.96 -3.75
C THR A 6 14.47 -15.84 -3.95
N LEU A 7 13.66 -15.92 -5.01
CA LEU A 7 12.54 -15.00 -5.21
C LEU A 7 11.58 -15.02 -4.01
N ASN A 8 11.28 -16.21 -3.47
CA ASN A 8 10.41 -16.33 -2.29
C ASN A 8 10.99 -15.63 -1.06
N ASP A 9 12.31 -15.71 -0.82
CA ASP A 9 12.96 -14.99 0.28
C ASP A 9 12.85 -13.48 0.10
N CYS A 10 13.03 -12.98 -1.13
CA CYS A 10 12.84 -11.58 -1.47
C CYS A 10 11.39 -11.13 -1.21
N LEU A 11 10.40 -11.94 -1.59
CA LEU A 11 8.98 -11.64 -1.37
C LEU A 11 8.60 -11.62 0.11
N VAL A 12 9.07 -12.61 0.90
CA VAL A 12 8.85 -12.67 2.34
C VAL A 12 9.50 -11.46 3.03
N TYR A 13 10.74 -11.13 2.67
CA TYR A 13 11.42 -9.96 3.21
C TYR A 13 10.66 -8.66 2.89
N ALA A 14 10.24 -8.47 1.65
CA ALA A 14 9.46 -7.30 1.23
C ALA A 14 8.10 -7.20 1.96
N ALA A 15 7.44 -8.34 2.20
CA ALA A 15 6.17 -8.37 2.94
C ALA A 15 6.32 -7.86 4.38
N GLU A 16 7.50 -8.01 4.98
CA GLU A 16 7.77 -7.57 6.35
C GLU A 16 8.34 -6.16 6.42
N HIS A 17 9.23 -5.78 5.50
CA HIS A 17 10.09 -4.61 5.61
C HIS A 17 9.75 -3.49 4.62
N ALA A 18 9.02 -3.74 3.52
CA ALA A 18 8.65 -2.69 2.59
C ALA A 18 7.81 -1.62 3.30
N HIS A 19 8.20 -0.36 3.15
CA HIS A 19 7.58 0.79 3.85
C HIS A 19 6.07 0.87 3.63
N ASP A 20 5.60 0.61 2.42
CA ASP A 20 4.16 0.61 2.10
C ASP A 20 3.40 -0.47 2.88
N ASN A 21 3.99 -1.66 3.10
CA ASN A 21 3.38 -2.71 3.92
C ASN A 21 3.32 -2.31 5.39
N ILE A 22 4.38 -1.67 5.91
CA ILE A 22 4.41 -1.14 7.28
C ILE A 22 3.30 -0.08 7.44
N LEU A 23 3.18 0.86 6.51
CA LEU A 23 2.13 1.89 6.53
C LEU A 23 0.72 1.26 6.52
N ASN A 24 0.48 0.27 5.66
CA ASN A 24 -0.82 -0.41 5.61
C ASN A 24 -1.12 -1.21 6.90
N ARG A 25 -0.12 -1.81 7.55
CA ARG A 25 -0.30 -2.44 8.89
C ARG A 25 -0.68 -1.41 9.95
N LEU A 26 -0.09 -0.21 9.91
CA LEU A 26 -0.47 0.88 10.81
C LEU A 26 -1.91 1.35 10.56
N GLU A 27 -2.37 1.42 9.31
CA GLU A 27 -3.77 1.73 8.99
C GLU A 27 -4.74 0.66 9.51
N VAL A 28 -4.38 -0.64 9.47
CA VAL A 28 -5.15 -1.71 10.13
C VAL A 28 -5.21 -1.51 11.64
N SER A 29 -4.10 -1.12 12.27
CA SER A 29 -4.03 -0.84 13.70
C SER A 29 -4.90 0.35 14.08
N LYS A 30 -4.87 1.42 13.28
CA LYS A 30 -5.72 2.60 13.42
C LYS A 30 -7.21 2.25 13.30
N ALA A 31 -7.59 1.51 12.25
CA ALA A 31 -8.97 1.04 12.09
C ALA A 31 -9.44 0.12 13.24
N THR A 32 -8.49 -0.61 13.88
CA THR A 32 -8.78 -1.41 15.07
C THR A 32 -9.05 -0.51 16.28
N ALA A 33 -8.31 0.59 16.43
CA ALA A 33 -8.57 1.61 17.45
C ALA A 33 -9.91 2.31 17.20
N ASP A 34 -10.23 2.68 15.96
CA ASP A 34 -11.51 3.30 15.59
C ASP A 34 -12.71 2.39 15.94
N LYS A 35 -12.58 1.07 15.72
CA LYS A 35 -13.59 0.11 16.17
C LYS A 35 -13.76 0.13 17.69
N ARG A 36 -12.67 0.23 18.46
CA ARG A 36 -12.73 0.33 19.92
C ARG A 36 -13.38 1.64 20.37
N ILE A 37 -13.08 2.75 19.68
CA ILE A 37 -13.73 4.05 19.92
C ILE A 37 -15.25 3.93 19.69
N ALA A 38 -15.67 3.36 18.56
CA ALA A 38 -17.08 3.13 18.27
C ALA A 38 -17.77 2.20 19.29
N ALA A 39 -17.04 1.27 19.89
CA ALA A 39 -17.54 0.43 20.98
C ALA A 39 -17.66 1.21 22.28
N SER A 40 -16.73 2.12 22.58
CA SER A 40 -16.77 2.96 23.78
C SER A 40 -17.92 3.99 23.76
N ASP A 41 -18.40 4.36 22.56
CA ASP A 41 -19.59 5.22 22.43
C ASP A 41 -20.88 4.58 22.98
N LEU A 42 -20.89 3.26 23.20
CA LEU A 42 -21.97 2.52 23.83
C LEU A 42 -21.87 2.52 25.37
N MET A 43 -20.74 2.92 25.93
CA MET A 43 -20.47 2.92 27.37
C MET A 43 -20.93 4.22 28.01
N PRO A 44 -21.20 4.23 29.35
CA PRO A 44 -21.44 5.45 30.08
C PRO A 44 -20.20 6.36 30.05
N SER A 45 -20.44 7.67 29.95
CA SER A 45 -19.40 8.67 30.16
C SER A 45 -19.52 9.25 31.58
N LEU A 46 -18.40 9.44 32.26
CA LEU A 46 -18.29 10.05 33.55
C LEU A 46 -17.42 11.31 33.44
N SER A 47 -17.93 12.44 33.93
CA SER A 47 -17.22 13.72 33.91
C SER A 47 -17.25 14.40 35.23
N LEU A 48 -16.11 14.94 35.66
CA LEU A 48 -16.00 15.86 36.81
C LEU A 48 -15.86 17.28 36.25
N SER A 49 -16.70 18.18 36.70
CA SER A 49 -16.64 19.58 36.32
C SER A 49 -16.52 20.47 37.55
N SER A 50 -15.77 21.54 37.42
CA SER A 50 -15.72 22.63 38.39
C SER A 50 -15.84 23.96 37.67
N SER A 51 -16.63 24.87 38.23
CA SER A 51 -16.81 26.21 37.67
C SER A 51 -16.63 27.23 38.78
N GLY A 52 -16.06 28.39 38.46
CA GLY A 52 -15.98 29.55 39.35
C GLY A 52 -16.46 30.80 38.61
N ASN A 53 -17.36 31.54 39.20
CA ASN A 53 -17.88 32.78 38.64
C ASN A 53 -17.79 33.89 39.66
N LEU A 54 -17.19 35.02 39.30
CA LEU A 54 -17.18 36.25 40.08
C LEU A 54 -18.11 37.25 39.39
N SER A 55 -19.24 37.57 40.05
CA SER A 55 -20.21 38.51 39.52
C SER A 55 -20.22 39.82 40.30
N PHE A 56 -20.44 40.92 39.58
CA PHE A 56 -20.46 42.27 40.11
C PHE A 56 -21.84 42.88 39.82
N GLY A 57 -22.39 43.55 40.81
CA GLY A 57 -23.68 44.21 40.66
C GLY A 57 -24.78 43.57 41.50
N ARG A 58 -26.03 43.74 41.07
CA ARG A 58 -27.19 43.26 41.81
C ARG A 58 -27.38 41.76 41.65
N ASN A 59 -27.11 41.02 42.73
CA ASN A 59 -27.24 39.57 42.79
C ASN A 59 -28.22 39.13 43.84
N ILE A 60 -28.77 37.94 43.74
CA ILE A 60 -29.59 37.33 44.80
C ILE A 60 -28.65 36.69 45.81
N ASP A 61 -28.86 36.98 47.07
CA ASP A 61 -28.25 36.31 48.20
C ASP A 61 -29.01 34.98 48.46
N PRO A 62 -28.38 33.84 48.29
CA PRO A 62 -29.04 32.55 48.48
C PRO A 62 -29.45 32.26 49.95
N GLU A 63 -28.80 32.88 50.89
CA GLU A 63 -29.15 32.68 52.31
C GLU A 63 -30.39 33.46 52.70
N THR A 64 -30.53 34.68 52.20
CA THR A 64 -31.64 35.57 52.58
C THR A 64 -32.74 35.71 51.54
N ASN A 65 -32.47 35.22 50.33
CA ASN A 65 -33.29 35.33 49.12
C ASN A 65 -33.65 36.81 48.78
N THR A 66 -32.77 37.75 49.12
CA THR A 66 -32.92 39.19 48.86
C THR A 66 -31.93 39.64 47.76
N TYR A 67 -32.30 40.73 47.05
CA TYR A 67 -31.41 41.37 46.10
C TYR A 67 -30.42 42.30 46.77
N ASP A 68 -29.13 42.05 46.54
CA ASP A 68 -28.07 42.90 47.06
C ASP A 68 -27.10 43.32 45.98
N ASN A 69 -26.57 44.55 46.04
CA ASN A 69 -25.59 45.06 45.07
C ASN A 69 -24.16 44.80 45.57
N LYS A 70 -23.69 43.60 45.45
CA LYS A 70 -22.39 43.14 45.97
C LYS A 70 -21.65 42.29 44.98
N GLN A 71 -20.34 42.16 45.22
CA GLN A 71 -19.53 41.17 44.52
C GLN A 71 -19.82 39.77 45.09
N THR A 72 -19.99 38.80 44.19
CA THR A 72 -20.35 37.43 44.56
C THR A 72 -19.41 36.44 43.88
N LEU A 73 -18.75 35.61 44.67
CA LEU A 73 -18.06 34.45 44.20
C LEU A 73 -18.97 33.22 44.32
N SER A 74 -19.24 32.56 43.20
CA SER A 74 -19.92 31.28 43.20
C SER A 74 -19.00 30.21 42.54
N THR A 75 -18.88 29.08 43.19
CA THR A 75 -18.16 27.93 42.63
C THR A 75 -19.07 26.73 42.65
N GLY A 76 -19.04 25.97 41.57
CA GLY A 76 -19.78 24.71 41.42
C GLY A 76 -18.85 23.55 41.21
N PHE A 77 -19.18 22.41 41.79
CA PHE A 77 -18.49 21.13 41.59
C PHE A 77 -19.55 20.10 41.24
N GLY A 78 -19.29 19.31 40.19
CA GLY A 78 -20.27 18.31 39.77
C GLY A 78 -19.58 17.08 39.15
N LEU A 79 -20.01 15.92 39.60
CA LEU A 79 -19.71 14.63 39.00
C LEU A 79 -20.98 14.18 38.26
N SER A 80 -20.90 13.99 36.97
CA SER A 80 -22.04 13.56 36.13
C SER A 80 -21.74 12.35 35.33
N MET A 81 -22.69 11.43 35.22
CA MET A 81 -22.66 10.26 34.37
C MET A 81 -23.81 10.36 33.38
N SER A 82 -23.51 9.97 32.12
CA SER A 82 -24.52 9.87 31.07
C SER A 82 -24.35 8.60 30.30
N ILE A 83 -25.44 7.86 30.03
CA ILE A 83 -25.47 6.66 29.21
C ILE A 83 -26.57 6.79 28.14
N PRO A 84 -26.24 6.61 26.86
CA PRO A 84 -27.24 6.53 25.80
C PRO A 84 -27.93 5.17 25.85
N VAL A 85 -29.24 5.15 26.08
CA VAL A 85 -30.03 3.92 26.18
C VAL A 85 -30.55 3.51 24.81
N PHE A 86 -30.99 4.49 24.00
CA PHE A 86 -31.48 4.27 22.65
C PHE A 86 -31.29 5.49 21.77
N ASP A 87 -30.85 5.30 20.54
CA ASP A 87 -30.60 6.37 19.57
C ASP A 87 -31.03 5.99 18.14
N GLY A 88 -32.01 5.08 18.00
CA GLY A 88 -32.39 4.56 16.69
C GLY A 88 -31.37 3.60 16.08
N PHE A 89 -30.59 2.89 16.92
CA PHE A 89 -29.51 1.98 16.54
C PHE A 89 -28.34 2.65 15.82
N VAL A 90 -28.19 3.98 15.90
CA VAL A 90 -27.10 4.74 15.23
C VAL A 90 -25.75 4.23 15.71
N ARG A 91 -25.51 4.16 17.02
CA ARG A 91 -24.23 3.74 17.62
C ARG A 91 -23.90 2.28 17.30
N ILE A 92 -24.88 1.39 17.37
CA ILE A 92 -24.69 -0.03 17.02
C ILE A 92 -24.31 -0.17 15.55
N ASN A 93 -24.95 0.60 14.65
CA ASN A 93 -24.58 0.57 13.22
C ASN A 93 -23.22 1.25 12.97
N ASN A 94 -22.85 2.30 13.72
CA ASN A 94 -21.51 2.89 13.66
C ASN A 94 -20.43 1.89 14.08
N LEU A 95 -20.66 1.09 15.12
CA LEU A 95 -19.75 0.00 15.50
C LEU A 95 -19.60 -1.03 14.37
N LYS A 96 -20.71 -1.37 13.69
CA LYS A 96 -20.68 -2.28 12.52
C LYS A 96 -19.93 -1.65 11.35
N ILE A 97 -20.09 -0.35 11.10
CA ILE A 97 -19.32 0.41 10.11
C ILE A 97 -17.82 0.34 10.42
N ALA A 98 -17.43 0.59 11.67
CA ALA A 98 -16.04 0.53 12.08
C ALA A 98 -15.44 -0.90 11.97
N ASP A 99 -16.23 -1.95 12.30
CA ASP A 99 -15.79 -3.36 12.08
C ASP A 99 -15.59 -3.67 10.60
N VAL A 100 -16.52 -3.24 9.75
CA VAL A 100 -16.37 -3.41 8.29
C VAL A 100 -15.21 -2.60 7.75
N ALA A 101 -15.01 -1.36 8.20
CA ALA A 101 -13.88 -0.52 7.84
C ALA A 101 -12.54 -1.19 8.20
N ARG A 102 -12.42 -1.79 9.39
CA ARG A 102 -11.25 -2.58 9.79
C ARG A 102 -11.00 -3.76 8.84
N ARG A 103 -12.06 -4.48 8.45
CA ARG A 103 -11.94 -5.60 7.48
C ARG A 103 -11.53 -5.09 6.10
N ARG A 104 -12.01 -3.92 5.68
CA ARG A 104 -11.58 -3.28 4.44
C ARG A 104 -10.09 -2.97 4.45
N GLN A 105 -9.56 -2.46 5.58
CA GLN A 105 -8.12 -2.21 5.71
C GLN A 105 -7.28 -3.49 5.67
N LEU A 106 -7.79 -4.63 6.14
CA LEU A 106 -7.13 -5.92 5.94
C LEU A 106 -7.07 -6.28 4.45
N SER A 107 -8.16 -6.12 3.70
CA SER A 107 -8.16 -6.35 2.25
C SER A 107 -7.22 -5.37 1.52
N ASN A 108 -7.14 -4.09 1.95
CA ASN A 108 -6.19 -3.12 1.41
C ASN A 108 -4.73 -3.51 1.68
N LEU A 109 -4.44 -4.09 2.85
CA LEU A 109 -3.13 -4.64 3.16
C LEU A 109 -2.77 -5.80 2.21
N ASP A 110 -3.72 -6.69 1.91
CA ASP A 110 -3.51 -7.78 0.96
C ASP A 110 -3.26 -7.22 -0.47
N ILE A 111 -4.06 -6.22 -0.91
CA ILE A 111 -3.85 -5.53 -2.20
C ILE A 111 -2.45 -4.88 -2.27
N ALA A 112 -2.01 -4.23 -1.18
CA ALA A 112 -0.69 -3.61 -1.13
C ALA A 112 0.43 -4.64 -1.18
N ARG A 113 0.28 -5.77 -0.47
CA ARG A 113 1.22 -6.90 -0.52
C ARG A 113 1.34 -7.47 -1.92
N ASP A 114 0.22 -7.71 -2.60
CA ASP A 114 0.22 -8.22 -3.96
C ASP A 114 0.94 -7.25 -4.90
N ARG A 115 0.66 -5.93 -4.81
CA ARG A 115 1.35 -4.90 -5.60
C ARG A 115 2.86 -4.95 -5.40
N ILE A 116 3.31 -4.95 -4.15
CA ILE A 116 4.74 -5.00 -3.81
C ILE A 116 5.35 -6.31 -4.31
N SER A 117 4.63 -7.43 -4.18
CA SER A 117 5.09 -8.72 -4.70
C SER A 117 5.35 -8.67 -6.20
N PHE A 118 4.45 -8.07 -6.99
CA PHE A 118 4.68 -7.87 -8.43
C PHE A 118 5.85 -6.93 -8.73
N GLU A 119 6.05 -5.87 -7.94
CA GLU A 119 7.21 -4.98 -8.08
C GLU A 119 8.52 -5.73 -7.81
N VAL A 120 8.57 -6.55 -6.75
CA VAL A 120 9.73 -7.39 -6.40
C VAL A 120 9.99 -8.44 -7.49
N ILE A 121 8.95 -9.15 -7.98
CA ILE A 121 9.07 -10.14 -9.03
C ILE A 121 9.69 -9.52 -10.30
N LYS A 122 9.15 -8.39 -10.74
CA LYS A 122 9.68 -7.67 -11.91
C LYS A 122 11.11 -7.21 -11.70
N ALA A 123 11.43 -6.67 -10.53
CA ALA A 123 12.78 -6.21 -10.21
C ALA A 123 13.78 -7.37 -10.12
N PHE A 124 13.39 -8.50 -9.52
CA PHE A 124 14.20 -9.71 -9.41
C PHE A 124 14.58 -10.27 -10.79
N TYR A 125 13.61 -10.45 -11.68
CA TYR A 125 13.87 -10.93 -13.04
C TYR A 125 14.57 -9.89 -13.90
N ASN A 126 14.42 -8.60 -13.62
CA ASN A 126 15.23 -7.56 -14.28
C ASN A 126 16.71 -7.64 -13.88
N VAL A 127 17.03 -8.00 -12.63
CA VAL A 127 18.42 -8.27 -12.22
C VAL A 127 18.97 -9.47 -12.98
N SER A 128 18.19 -10.56 -13.09
CA SER A 128 18.57 -11.74 -13.88
C SER A 128 18.88 -11.38 -15.33
N TYR A 129 18.02 -10.58 -15.96
CA TYR A 129 18.23 -10.08 -17.32
C TYR A 129 19.51 -9.26 -17.45
N CYS A 130 19.70 -8.27 -16.61
CA CYS A 130 20.89 -7.40 -16.64
C CYS A 130 22.18 -8.19 -16.38
N ARG A 131 22.16 -9.21 -15.50
CA ARG A 131 23.28 -10.12 -15.25
C ARG A 131 23.62 -10.89 -16.51
N ALA A 132 22.63 -11.50 -17.17
CA ALA A 132 22.84 -12.21 -18.42
C ALA A 132 23.41 -11.29 -19.52
N MET A 133 23.01 -10.02 -19.58
CA MET A 133 23.58 -9.05 -20.53
C MET A 133 25.04 -8.70 -20.23
N VAL A 134 25.40 -8.54 -18.96
CA VAL A 134 26.79 -8.32 -18.54
C VAL A 134 27.67 -9.52 -18.91
N ASP A 135 27.21 -10.74 -18.63
CA ASP A 135 27.92 -11.98 -18.95
C ASP A 135 28.12 -12.13 -20.47
N GLN A 136 27.07 -11.82 -21.27
CA GLN A 136 27.12 -11.83 -22.72
C GLN A 136 28.15 -10.81 -23.25
N MET A 137 28.12 -9.57 -22.76
CA MET A 137 29.04 -8.51 -23.20
C MET A 137 30.47 -8.78 -22.76
N THR A 138 30.69 -9.37 -21.58
CA THR A 138 32.01 -9.82 -21.15
C THR A 138 32.58 -10.87 -22.12
N THR A 139 31.79 -11.88 -22.46
CA THR A 139 32.17 -12.92 -23.42
C THR A 139 32.42 -12.33 -24.82
N GLN A 140 31.67 -11.33 -25.24
CA GLN A 140 31.86 -10.65 -26.52
C GLN A 140 33.17 -9.87 -26.53
N LEU A 141 33.44 -9.04 -25.53
CA LEU A 141 34.67 -8.27 -25.40
C LEU A 141 35.91 -9.15 -25.36
N GLU A 142 35.89 -10.26 -24.62
CA GLU A 142 36.98 -11.23 -24.58
C GLU A 142 37.29 -11.79 -26.00
N ARG A 143 36.26 -12.14 -26.76
CA ARG A 143 36.35 -12.67 -28.09
C ARG A 143 36.91 -11.64 -29.08
N ASP A 144 36.37 -10.42 -29.05
CA ASP A 144 36.80 -9.37 -30.00
C ASP A 144 38.20 -8.83 -29.66
N SER A 145 38.61 -8.90 -28.40
CA SER A 145 39.99 -8.63 -27.97
C SER A 145 40.97 -9.68 -28.52
N LEU A 146 40.58 -10.96 -28.53
CA LEU A 146 41.38 -12.05 -29.16
C LEU A 146 41.46 -11.86 -30.69
N ASP A 147 40.35 -11.51 -31.32
CA ASP A 147 40.29 -11.24 -32.76
C ASP A 147 41.14 -9.99 -33.14
N LEU A 148 41.19 -8.95 -32.30
CA LEU A 148 42.08 -7.81 -32.46
C LEU A 148 43.56 -8.24 -32.40
N ALA A 149 43.93 -9.04 -31.40
CA ALA A 149 45.30 -9.56 -31.28
C ALA A 149 45.73 -10.37 -32.49
N ALA A 150 44.83 -11.21 -33.00
CA ALA A 150 45.05 -12.01 -34.23
C ALA A 150 45.18 -11.11 -35.47
N THR A 151 44.36 -10.06 -35.61
CA THR A 151 44.38 -9.13 -36.73
C THR A 151 45.69 -8.29 -36.74
N ARG A 152 46.17 -7.81 -35.57
CA ARG A 152 47.47 -7.15 -35.44
C ARG A 152 48.65 -8.03 -35.93
N ARG A 153 48.63 -9.29 -35.52
CA ARG A 153 49.64 -10.25 -35.95
C ARG A 153 49.56 -10.56 -37.44
N ALA A 154 48.36 -10.60 -38.02
CA ALA A 154 48.18 -10.75 -39.44
C ALA A 154 48.64 -9.50 -40.27
N GLU A 155 48.49 -8.33 -39.71
CA GLU A 155 49.06 -7.06 -40.26
C GLU A 155 50.57 -7.09 -40.27
N GLU A 156 51.24 -7.44 -39.16
CA GLU A 156 52.68 -7.62 -39.07
C GLU A 156 53.24 -8.57 -40.13
N LEU A 157 52.43 -9.58 -40.49
CA LEU A 157 52.77 -10.57 -41.56
C LEU A 157 52.36 -10.08 -42.96
N GLY A 158 51.78 -8.90 -43.11
CA GLY A 158 51.36 -8.32 -44.39
C GLY A 158 50.08 -8.96 -44.98
N VAL A 159 49.32 -9.71 -44.19
CA VAL A 159 48.09 -10.40 -44.62
C VAL A 159 46.86 -9.51 -44.43
N LYS A 160 46.87 -8.60 -43.45
CA LYS A 160 45.81 -7.64 -43.14
C LYS A 160 46.33 -6.21 -43.28
N SER A 161 45.41 -5.25 -43.43
CA SER A 161 45.74 -3.82 -43.53
C SER A 161 45.68 -3.13 -42.17
N GLY A 162 46.41 -2.01 -42.01
CA GLY A 162 46.27 -1.16 -40.84
C GLY A 162 44.85 -0.62 -40.65
N ALA A 163 44.06 -0.52 -41.73
CA ALA A 163 42.66 -0.16 -41.64
C ALA A 163 41.83 -1.23 -40.95
N ASP A 164 42.12 -2.53 -41.20
CA ASP A 164 41.46 -3.64 -40.51
C ASP A 164 41.75 -3.63 -39.00
N VAL A 165 43.01 -3.32 -38.62
CA VAL A 165 43.42 -3.16 -37.21
C VAL A 165 42.66 -2.02 -36.56
N SER A 166 42.62 -0.82 -37.18
CA SER A 166 41.91 0.33 -36.66
C SER A 166 40.40 0.08 -36.51
N GLN A 167 39.78 -0.69 -37.41
CA GLN A 167 38.37 -1.08 -37.29
C GLN A 167 38.13 -2.04 -36.10
N MET A 168 39.06 -3.00 -35.89
CA MET A 168 38.94 -3.91 -34.72
C MET A 168 39.19 -3.18 -33.40
N GLU A 169 40.12 -2.18 -33.37
CA GLU A 169 40.32 -1.33 -32.19
C GLU A 169 39.06 -0.52 -31.86
N ALA A 170 38.39 0.04 -32.87
CA ALA A 170 37.14 0.76 -32.69
C ALA A 170 36.01 -0.15 -32.18
N LEU A 171 35.98 -1.40 -32.64
CA LEU A 171 35.00 -2.41 -32.19
C LEU A 171 35.23 -2.75 -30.72
N VAL A 172 36.46 -3.09 -30.31
CA VAL A 172 36.81 -3.40 -28.92
C VAL A 172 36.48 -2.23 -28.00
N ALA A 173 36.80 -0.99 -28.41
CA ALA A 173 36.43 0.22 -27.63
C ALA A 173 34.90 0.40 -27.50
N THR A 174 34.14 0.01 -28.52
CA THR A 174 32.67 0.02 -28.47
C THR A 174 32.14 -1.03 -27.49
N ASP A 175 32.73 -2.22 -27.48
CA ASP A 175 32.34 -3.31 -26.56
C ASP A 175 32.69 -2.94 -25.10
N GLU A 176 33.86 -2.32 -24.87
CA GLU A 176 34.23 -1.79 -23.53
C GLU A 176 33.22 -0.76 -23.03
N PHE A 177 32.81 0.16 -23.88
CA PHE A 177 31.79 1.15 -23.56
C PHE A 177 30.44 0.48 -23.23
N GLU A 178 30.01 -0.48 -24.05
CA GLU A 178 28.73 -1.16 -23.84
C GLU A 178 28.75 -2.03 -22.58
N LEU A 179 29.86 -2.72 -22.29
CA LEU A 179 30.04 -3.46 -21.03
C LEU A 179 29.94 -2.54 -19.81
N ALA A 180 30.54 -1.36 -19.87
CA ALA A 180 30.44 -0.37 -18.78
C ALA A 180 28.98 0.09 -18.59
N ASN A 181 28.26 0.32 -19.69
CA ASN A 181 26.83 0.64 -19.67
C ASN A 181 25.97 -0.46 -19.04
N GLN A 182 26.18 -1.73 -19.45
CA GLN A 182 25.44 -2.89 -18.92
C GLN A 182 25.73 -3.11 -17.42
N ARG A 183 26.97 -2.93 -16.98
CA ARG A 183 27.31 -2.95 -15.54
C ARG A 183 26.59 -1.86 -14.76
N GLY A 184 26.49 -0.66 -15.34
CA GLY A 184 25.72 0.45 -14.75
C GLY A 184 24.22 0.12 -14.64
N GLN A 185 23.65 -0.53 -15.66
CA GLN A 185 22.26 -0.99 -15.64
C GLN A 185 22.03 -2.09 -14.58
N LEU A 186 22.96 -3.04 -14.46
CA LEU A 186 22.90 -4.07 -13.43
C LEU A 186 22.92 -3.48 -12.00
N ALA A 187 23.81 -2.52 -11.76
CA ALA A 187 23.85 -1.82 -10.47
C ALA A 187 22.52 -1.12 -10.16
N LYS A 188 21.92 -0.44 -11.15
CA LYS A 188 20.58 0.17 -10.99
C LYS A 188 19.48 -0.86 -10.74
N ALA A 189 19.54 -2.01 -11.40
CA ALA A 189 18.59 -3.10 -11.19
C ALA A 189 18.64 -3.64 -9.76
N TYR A 190 19.85 -3.82 -9.18
CA TYR A 190 20.00 -4.16 -7.75
C TYR A 190 19.43 -3.11 -6.83
N MET A 191 19.67 -1.82 -7.09
CA MET A 191 19.10 -0.73 -6.31
C MET A 191 17.56 -0.72 -6.38
N THR A 192 17.00 -1.01 -7.55
CA THR A 192 15.54 -1.09 -7.74
C THR A 192 14.95 -2.24 -6.93
N LEU A 193 15.58 -3.43 -6.96
CA LEU A 193 15.16 -4.58 -6.19
C LEU A 193 15.24 -4.30 -4.68
N LYS A 194 16.36 -3.77 -4.19
CA LYS A 194 16.53 -3.38 -2.78
C LYS A 194 15.48 -2.36 -2.35
N GLY A 195 15.21 -1.36 -3.19
CA GLY A 195 14.19 -0.35 -2.95
C GLY A 195 12.78 -0.95 -2.84
N ALA A 196 12.41 -1.86 -3.75
CA ALA A 196 11.12 -2.57 -3.71
C ALA A 196 10.97 -3.43 -2.44
N MET A 197 12.08 -4.00 -1.95
CA MET A 197 12.12 -4.79 -0.72
C MET A 197 12.16 -3.94 0.56
N GLY A 198 12.45 -2.63 0.47
CA GLY A 198 12.68 -1.77 1.63
C GLY A 198 14.04 -2.00 2.30
N MET A 199 15.03 -2.53 1.57
CA MET A 199 16.39 -2.73 2.06
C MET A 199 17.23 -1.44 1.97
N LEU A 200 18.31 -1.41 2.74
CA LEU A 200 19.28 -0.32 2.67
C LEU A 200 19.96 -0.29 1.30
N LEU A 201 20.07 0.92 0.72
CA LEU A 201 20.73 1.15 -0.58
C LEU A 201 22.23 1.41 -0.35
N ASP A 202 22.97 0.35 -0.07
CA ASP A 202 24.42 0.38 0.22
C ASP A 202 25.33 0.22 -1.02
N GLY A 203 24.73 -0.03 -2.19
CA GLY A 203 25.46 -0.26 -3.44
C GLY A 203 26.03 -1.68 -3.61
N GLU A 204 26.00 -2.51 -2.57
CA GLU A 204 26.47 -3.89 -2.66
C GLU A 204 25.50 -4.78 -3.45
N PRO A 205 25.97 -5.70 -4.30
CA PRO A 205 25.12 -6.64 -4.99
C PRO A 205 24.51 -7.65 -4.00
N LEU A 206 23.28 -8.09 -4.29
CA LEU A 206 22.67 -9.22 -3.58
C LEU A 206 23.11 -10.53 -4.22
N ASP A 207 23.41 -11.54 -3.40
CA ASP A 207 23.62 -12.89 -3.88
C ASP A 207 22.23 -13.54 -4.08
N LEU A 208 21.84 -13.70 -5.36
CA LEU A 208 20.50 -14.14 -5.77
C LEU A 208 20.60 -15.51 -6.48
N ASP A 209 19.69 -16.41 -6.11
CA ASP A 209 19.46 -17.67 -6.78
C ASP A 209 18.30 -17.52 -7.79
N PHE A 210 18.62 -17.70 -9.10
CA PHE A 210 17.64 -17.66 -10.19
C PHE A 210 17.23 -19.05 -10.67
N ASP A 211 17.88 -20.13 -10.19
CA ASP A 211 17.72 -21.48 -10.71
C ASP A 211 16.66 -22.28 -9.93
N THR A 212 16.35 -21.87 -8.69
CA THR A 212 15.33 -22.53 -7.90
C THR A 212 13.94 -22.17 -8.43
N PRO A 213 13.16 -23.16 -8.95
CA PRO A 213 11.81 -22.89 -9.44
C PRO A 213 10.93 -22.41 -8.29
N ASP A 214 10.52 -21.17 -8.32
CA ASP A 214 9.52 -20.65 -7.41
C ASP A 214 8.13 -21.12 -7.83
N TYR A 215 7.65 -22.18 -7.18
CA TYR A 215 6.26 -22.62 -7.35
C TYR A 215 5.33 -21.63 -6.68
N ILE A 216 4.54 -20.95 -7.47
CA ILE A 216 3.38 -20.22 -7.00
C ILE A 216 2.41 -21.26 -6.50
N HIS A 217 2.08 -21.16 -5.21
CA HIS A 217 1.18 -22.12 -4.60
C HIS A 217 -0.20 -22.02 -5.21
N ALA A 218 -0.79 -23.18 -5.55
CA ALA A 218 -2.19 -23.23 -5.95
C ALA A 218 -3.04 -22.48 -4.93
N GLY A 219 -3.81 -21.54 -5.38
CA GLY A 219 -4.69 -20.75 -4.52
C GLY A 219 -5.79 -21.63 -3.92
N ASP A 220 -6.26 -21.24 -2.76
CA ASP A 220 -7.43 -21.85 -2.11
C ASP A 220 -8.77 -21.45 -2.75
N GLY A 221 -8.74 -20.90 -3.98
CA GLY A 221 -9.91 -20.35 -4.67
C GLY A 221 -10.43 -19.06 -4.03
N ASN A 222 -9.62 -18.42 -3.20
CA ASN A 222 -10.00 -17.23 -2.46
C ASN A 222 -10.33 -16.07 -3.42
N THR A 223 -11.34 -15.31 -3.06
CA THR A 223 -11.79 -14.17 -3.87
C THR A 223 -10.70 -13.12 -3.94
N ASN A 224 -10.39 -12.62 -5.14
CA ASN A 224 -9.46 -11.51 -5.34
C ASN A 224 -9.69 -10.39 -4.31
N PRO A 225 -8.64 -9.91 -3.60
CA PRO A 225 -8.78 -8.96 -2.50
C PRO A 225 -9.43 -7.63 -2.91
N ARG A 226 -9.30 -7.20 -4.17
CA ARG A 226 -10.01 -6.03 -4.72
C ARG A 226 -11.53 -6.23 -4.73
N ILE A 227 -12.01 -7.42 -5.07
CA ILE A 227 -13.44 -7.76 -5.03
C ILE A 227 -13.92 -7.86 -3.58
N ALA A 228 -13.11 -8.43 -2.68
CA ALA A 228 -13.42 -8.52 -1.25
C ALA A 228 -13.56 -7.12 -0.63
N GLU A 229 -12.63 -6.20 -0.92
CA GLU A 229 -12.68 -4.80 -0.50
C GLU A 229 -13.94 -4.11 -1.00
N ALA A 230 -14.27 -4.21 -2.28
CA ALA A 230 -15.44 -3.57 -2.88
C ALA A 230 -16.77 -4.12 -2.30
N ARG A 231 -16.85 -5.42 -1.97
CA ARG A 231 -18.00 -6.02 -1.25
C ARG A 231 -18.13 -5.43 0.15
N LEU A 232 -17.03 -5.26 0.87
CA LEU A 232 -17.03 -4.65 2.20
C LEU A 232 -17.41 -3.17 2.13
N ALA A 233 -16.98 -2.44 1.08
CA ALA A 233 -17.40 -1.05 0.84
C ALA A 233 -18.93 -0.94 0.64
N LEU A 234 -19.52 -1.83 -0.14
CA LEU A 234 -20.98 -1.91 -0.29
C LEU A 234 -21.65 -2.21 1.05
N ARG A 235 -21.12 -3.17 1.82
CA ARG A 235 -21.66 -3.50 3.14
C ARG A 235 -21.59 -2.34 4.13
N GLN A 236 -20.52 -1.57 4.09
CA GLN A 236 -20.38 -0.35 4.89
C GLN A 236 -21.48 0.65 4.53
N SER A 237 -21.70 0.94 3.25
CA SER A 237 -22.73 1.87 2.80
C SER A 237 -24.15 1.42 3.14
N GLU A 238 -24.43 0.11 3.25
CA GLU A 238 -25.70 -0.43 3.76
C GLU A 238 -25.92 -0.06 5.23
N TYR A 239 -24.87 -0.12 6.07
CA TYR A 239 -24.95 0.34 7.47
C TYR A 239 -25.10 1.85 7.56
N GLU A 240 -24.45 2.63 6.69
CA GLU A 240 -24.62 4.08 6.61
C GLU A 240 -26.07 4.48 6.30
N VAL A 241 -26.78 3.74 5.44
CA VAL A 241 -28.20 3.92 5.22
C VAL A 241 -29.01 3.67 6.51
N ARG A 242 -28.62 2.65 7.31
CA ARG A 242 -29.31 2.36 8.60
C ARG A 242 -29.04 3.47 9.61
N VAL A 243 -27.81 3.99 9.67
CA VAL A 243 -27.47 5.16 10.50
C VAL A 243 -28.33 6.36 10.10
N ALA A 244 -28.45 6.66 8.81
CA ALA A 244 -29.25 7.75 8.31
C ALA A 244 -30.76 7.59 8.63
N ARG A 245 -31.28 6.35 8.67
CA ARG A 245 -32.66 6.05 9.11
C ARG A 245 -32.83 6.30 10.60
N GLY A 246 -31.82 6.04 11.42
CA GLY A 246 -31.84 6.28 12.86
C GLY A 246 -32.10 7.74 13.25
N ALA A 247 -31.83 8.68 12.32
CA ALA A 247 -32.13 10.10 12.53
C ALA A 247 -33.64 10.42 12.69
N PHE A 248 -34.54 9.51 12.33
CA PHE A 248 -35.99 9.64 12.50
C PHE A 248 -36.49 8.98 13.79
N SER A 249 -35.62 8.28 14.50
CA SER A 249 -36.01 7.55 15.73
C SER A 249 -35.88 8.43 16.96
N PRO A 250 -36.65 8.13 18.03
CA PRO A 250 -36.43 8.74 19.33
C PRO A 250 -34.99 8.51 19.83
N ARG A 251 -34.52 9.44 20.66
CA ARG A 251 -33.27 9.28 21.42
C ARG A 251 -33.58 9.27 22.89
N ILE A 252 -33.07 8.28 23.60
CA ILE A 252 -33.28 8.11 25.04
C ILE A 252 -31.90 8.06 25.70
N SER A 253 -31.68 8.92 26.67
CA SER A 253 -30.49 8.90 27.51
C SER A 253 -30.87 8.86 28.99
N LEU A 254 -30.08 8.18 29.79
CA LEU A 254 -30.10 8.17 31.24
C LEU A 254 -28.92 9.01 31.72
N SER A 255 -29.18 9.91 32.69
CA SER A 255 -28.13 10.71 33.32
C SER A 255 -28.29 10.66 34.82
N GLY A 256 -27.20 10.77 35.54
CA GLY A 256 -27.18 10.90 36.98
C GLY A 256 -25.95 11.68 37.42
N GLY A 257 -26.02 12.26 38.58
CA GLY A 257 -24.88 13.01 39.09
C GLY A 257 -25.03 13.45 40.53
N VAL A 258 -23.91 13.90 41.06
CA VAL A 258 -23.79 14.56 42.36
C VAL A 258 -23.16 15.91 42.13
N SER A 259 -23.75 16.96 42.72
CA SER A 259 -23.21 18.30 42.59
C SER A 259 -23.26 19.02 43.93
N THR A 260 -22.34 19.96 44.13
CA THR A 260 -22.36 20.88 45.28
C THR A 260 -21.88 22.26 44.84
N SER A 261 -22.19 23.28 45.63
CA SER A 261 -21.77 24.64 45.32
C SER A 261 -21.28 25.34 46.57
N TYR A 262 -20.35 26.27 46.36
CA TYR A 262 -19.91 27.21 47.36
C TYR A 262 -20.18 28.62 46.87
N TYR A 263 -20.68 29.48 47.79
CA TYR A 263 -21.05 30.83 47.52
C TYR A 263 -20.47 31.77 48.57
N ARG A 264 -19.97 32.93 48.17
CA ARG A 264 -19.46 33.97 49.05
C ARG A 264 -19.75 35.34 48.50
N MET A 265 -20.38 36.19 49.35
CA MET A 265 -20.53 37.62 49.09
C MET A 265 -19.38 38.42 49.68
N PHE A 266 -18.98 39.48 48.99
CA PHE A 266 -17.98 40.44 49.45
C PHE A 266 -18.65 41.82 49.58
N GLY A 267 -18.35 42.56 50.66
CA GLY A 267 -18.84 43.93 50.89
C GLY A 267 -18.93 44.27 52.35
N THR A 268 -19.14 45.60 52.70
CA THR A 268 -19.07 46.15 54.07
C THR A 268 -20.19 45.69 55.00
N ASN A 269 -21.27 45.11 54.52
CA ASN A 269 -22.37 44.54 55.29
C ASN A 269 -22.68 43.09 54.94
N ALA A 270 -21.65 42.33 54.47
CA ALA A 270 -21.84 40.92 54.24
C ALA A 270 -22.01 40.19 55.58
N ALA A 271 -23.02 39.32 55.67
CA ALA A 271 -23.17 38.42 56.83
C ALA A 271 -21.91 37.52 56.89
N THR A 272 -21.59 37.05 58.13
CA THR A 272 -20.46 36.10 58.25
C THR A 272 -20.67 34.92 57.35
N PRO A 273 -19.78 34.70 56.34
CA PRO A 273 -20.05 33.70 55.34
C PRO A 273 -20.04 32.33 56.00
N THR A 274 -21.02 31.49 55.63
CA THR A 274 -21.04 30.09 56.01
C THR A 274 -19.77 29.44 55.53
N SER A 275 -19.10 28.64 56.38
CA SER A 275 -17.82 28.00 56.05
C SER A 275 -17.94 27.11 54.81
N PHE A 276 -16.86 27.01 54.04
CA PHE A 276 -16.80 26.15 52.82
C PHE A 276 -17.25 24.72 53.15
N ASN A 277 -16.77 24.14 54.23
CA ASN A 277 -17.07 22.76 54.59
C ASN A 277 -18.57 22.56 54.89
N LYS A 278 -19.21 23.53 55.53
CA LYS A 278 -20.64 23.46 55.80
C LYS A 278 -21.45 23.58 54.50
N GLN A 279 -21.15 24.58 53.67
CA GLN A 279 -21.82 24.74 52.37
C GLN A 279 -21.61 23.54 51.45
N TRP A 280 -20.39 22.92 51.48
CA TRP A 280 -20.09 21.72 50.71
C TRP A 280 -21.04 20.57 51.03
N HIS A 281 -21.36 20.36 52.30
CA HIS A 281 -22.27 19.29 52.70
C HIS A 281 -23.75 19.69 52.54
N ASP A 282 -24.08 20.92 52.91
CA ASP A 282 -25.48 21.38 52.91
C ASP A 282 -26.01 21.57 51.48
N ASN A 283 -25.15 21.93 50.53
CA ASN A 283 -25.53 22.15 49.13
C ASN A 283 -25.33 20.88 48.27
N MET A 284 -24.96 19.73 48.85
CA MET A 284 -24.82 18.49 48.11
C MET A 284 -26.19 18.02 47.63
N GLY A 285 -26.31 17.86 46.31
CA GLY A 285 -27.51 17.34 45.66
C GLY A 285 -27.19 16.20 44.71
N GLU A 286 -28.06 15.22 44.70
CA GLU A 286 -27.99 14.05 43.81
C GLU A 286 -29.17 14.04 42.85
N TYR A 287 -28.98 13.61 41.63
CA TYR A 287 -30.09 13.46 40.71
C TYR A 287 -29.90 12.21 39.82
N ILE A 288 -31.01 11.60 39.44
CA ILE A 288 -31.12 10.63 38.36
C ILE A 288 -32.25 11.08 37.45
N GLY A 289 -31.99 11.13 36.16
CA GLY A 289 -32.98 11.58 35.19
C GLY A 289 -32.85 10.82 33.88
N PHE A 290 -33.93 10.73 33.15
CA PHE A 290 -33.94 10.28 31.77
C PHE A 290 -34.45 11.40 30.87
N SER A 291 -33.92 11.43 29.64
CA SER A 291 -34.42 12.33 28.62
C SER A 291 -34.83 11.55 27.37
N VAL A 292 -35.96 11.95 26.78
CA VAL A 292 -36.47 11.44 25.52
C VAL A 292 -36.58 12.60 24.53
N SER A 293 -35.90 12.52 23.42
CA SER A 293 -35.97 13.51 22.33
C SER A 293 -36.48 12.84 21.06
N ILE A 294 -37.61 13.34 20.56
CA ILE A 294 -38.24 12.83 19.33
C ILE A 294 -38.19 13.92 18.27
N PRO A 295 -37.42 13.74 17.19
CA PRO A 295 -37.34 14.72 16.12
C PRO A 295 -38.60 14.67 15.24
N LEU A 296 -39.47 15.69 15.38
CA LEU A 296 -40.71 15.76 14.59
C LEU A 296 -40.49 16.43 13.23
N PHE A 297 -39.66 17.44 13.16
CA PHE A 297 -39.28 18.14 11.94
C PHE A 297 -37.84 18.63 11.98
N THR A 298 -37.07 18.34 10.97
CA THR A 298 -35.63 18.66 10.89
C THR A 298 -35.30 19.55 9.70
N GLY A 299 -36.25 20.29 9.14
CA GLY A 299 -36.03 21.12 7.95
C GLY A 299 -35.62 20.31 6.72
N LEU A 300 -36.14 19.07 6.58
CA LEU A 300 -35.84 18.11 5.51
C LEU A 300 -34.38 17.57 5.53
N SER A 301 -33.54 18.00 6.49
CA SER A 301 -32.13 17.58 6.53
C SER A 301 -31.99 16.07 6.70
N ALA A 302 -32.76 15.43 7.57
CA ALA A 302 -32.75 13.98 7.77
C ALA A 302 -33.19 13.23 6.50
N THR A 303 -34.22 13.71 5.80
CA THR A 303 -34.69 13.12 4.52
C THR A 303 -33.62 13.19 3.44
N ASN A 304 -32.96 14.35 3.32
CA ASN A 304 -31.91 14.52 2.33
C ASN A 304 -30.64 13.71 2.66
N ARG A 305 -30.28 13.58 3.96
CA ARG A 305 -29.19 12.69 4.39
C ARG A 305 -29.50 11.23 4.07
N LEU A 306 -30.72 10.76 4.31
CA LEU A 306 -31.14 9.43 3.93
C LEU A 306 -31.10 9.21 2.42
N LYS A 307 -31.57 10.20 1.61
CA LYS A 307 -31.50 10.15 0.16
C LYS A 307 -30.04 10.03 -0.30
N ARG A 308 -29.14 10.85 0.23
CA ARG A 308 -27.70 10.80 -0.07
C ARG A 308 -27.09 9.45 0.30
N ALA A 309 -27.40 8.91 1.48
CA ALA A 309 -26.89 7.60 1.89
C ALA A 309 -27.36 6.48 0.95
N LYS A 310 -28.59 6.53 0.44
CA LYS A 310 -29.08 5.56 -0.56
C LYS A 310 -28.35 5.69 -1.89
N ILE A 311 -28.02 6.92 -2.32
CA ILE A 311 -27.23 7.17 -3.53
C ILE A 311 -25.81 6.62 -3.36
N ASN A 312 -25.15 6.87 -2.22
CA ASN A 312 -23.82 6.35 -1.93
C ASN A 312 -23.79 4.80 -1.91
N ARG A 313 -24.86 4.16 -1.40
CA ARG A 313 -24.99 2.70 -1.47
C ARG A 313 -25.09 2.21 -2.92
N GLU A 314 -25.89 2.88 -3.75
CA GLU A 314 -26.00 2.54 -5.17
C GLU A 314 -24.67 2.74 -5.91
N GLU A 315 -23.97 3.83 -5.63
CA GLU A 315 -22.62 4.06 -6.13
C GLU A 315 -21.66 2.93 -5.74
N SER A 316 -21.70 2.50 -4.48
CA SER A 316 -20.88 1.38 -4.00
C SER A 316 -21.22 0.05 -4.70
N ARG A 317 -22.50 -0.17 -5.06
CA ARG A 317 -22.93 -1.33 -5.85
C ARG A 317 -22.35 -1.31 -7.26
N VAL A 318 -22.44 -0.17 -7.93
CA VAL A 318 -21.87 0.01 -9.28
C VAL A 318 -20.34 -0.12 -9.26
N ARG A 319 -19.68 0.38 -8.22
CA ARG A 319 -18.22 0.21 -8.05
C ARG A 319 -17.84 -1.27 -7.88
N LEU A 320 -18.62 -2.06 -7.13
CA LEU A 320 -18.40 -3.50 -7.01
C LEU A 320 -18.54 -4.20 -8.37
N GLU A 321 -19.59 -3.91 -9.13
CA GLU A 321 -19.81 -4.45 -10.48
C GLU A 321 -18.65 -4.10 -11.42
N LYS A 322 -18.20 -2.83 -11.37
CA LYS A 322 -17.03 -2.37 -12.13
C LYS A 322 -15.76 -3.14 -11.76
N THR A 323 -15.49 -3.31 -10.46
CA THR A 323 -14.30 -4.07 -10.00
C THR A 323 -14.35 -5.53 -10.44
N GLN A 324 -15.53 -6.16 -10.38
CA GLN A 324 -15.71 -7.53 -10.87
C GLN A 324 -15.43 -7.65 -12.37
N TYR A 325 -15.93 -6.69 -13.16
CA TYR A 325 -15.67 -6.63 -14.59
C TYR A 325 -14.17 -6.42 -14.89
N GLU A 326 -13.51 -5.49 -14.19
CA GLU A 326 -12.08 -5.23 -14.35
C GLU A 326 -11.24 -6.47 -14.05
N VAL A 327 -11.49 -7.16 -12.93
CA VAL A 327 -10.76 -8.37 -12.56
C VAL A 327 -11.00 -9.49 -13.60
N ALA A 328 -12.24 -9.68 -14.08
CA ALA A 328 -12.53 -10.65 -15.12
C ALA A 328 -11.80 -10.33 -16.43
N ARG A 329 -11.76 -9.06 -16.85
CA ARG A 329 -11.03 -8.60 -18.02
C ARG A 329 -9.53 -8.85 -17.86
N GLU A 330 -8.94 -8.46 -16.72
CA GLU A 330 -7.52 -8.64 -16.42
C GLU A 330 -7.14 -10.14 -16.41
N THR A 331 -8.04 -11.02 -15.96
CA THR A 331 -7.84 -12.48 -16.05
C THR A 331 -7.77 -12.96 -17.49
N THR A 332 -8.69 -12.52 -18.35
CA THR A 332 -8.69 -12.89 -19.77
C THR A 332 -7.48 -12.30 -20.50
N GLU A 333 -7.06 -11.07 -20.16
CA GLU A 333 -5.83 -10.46 -20.68
C GLU A 333 -4.61 -11.30 -20.28
N ALA A 334 -4.51 -11.75 -19.02
CA ALA A 334 -3.42 -12.59 -18.54
C ALA A 334 -3.37 -13.97 -19.24
N GLU A 335 -4.52 -14.60 -19.56
CA GLU A 335 -4.59 -15.82 -20.37
C GLU A 335 -4.04 -15.60 -21.78
N LEU A 336 -4.39 -14.48 -22.41
CA LEU A 336 -3.89 -14.11 -23.73
C LEU A 336 -2.39 -13.84 -23.70
N ASP A 337 -1.90 -13.13 -22.66
CA ASP A 337 -0.47 -12.82 -22.48
C ASP A 337 0.38 -14.10 -22.37
N VAL A 338 -0.07 -15.12 -21.62
CA VAL A 338 0.63 -16.41 -21.51
C VAL A 338 0.70 -17.10 -22.87
N SER A 339 -0.40 -17.15 -23.62
CA SER A 339 -0.44 -17.77 -24.95
C SER A 339 0.48 -17.05 -25.94
N THR A 340 0.45 -15.71 -25.92
CA THR A 340 1.30 -14.87 -26.78
C THR A 340 2.77 -15.02 -26.43
N ALA A 341 3.12 -14.96 -25.14
CA ALA A 341 4.49 -15.11 -24.66
C ALA A 341 5.10 -16.48 -25.04
N ALA A 342 4.28 -17.55 -25.06
CA ALA A 342 4.72 -18.87 -25.50
C ALA A 342 5.11 -18.88 -26.98
N VAL A 343 4.32 -18.26 -27.85
CA VAL A 343 4.60 -18.15 -29.29
C VAL A 343 5.83 -17.28 -29.56
N GLU A 344 5.90 -16.12 -28.85
CA GLU A 344 7.04 -15.20 -28.95
C GLU A 344 8.37 -15.86 -28.52
N LEU A 345 8.34 -16.67 -27.46
CA LEU A 345 9.51 -17.41 -26.99
C LEU A 345 9.97 -18.39 -28.04
N GLN A 346 9.07 -19.17 -28.65
CA GLN A 346 9.42 -20.07 -29.74
C GLN A 346 10.03 -19.36 -30.96
N ALA A 347 9.51 -18.21 -31.33
CA ALA A 347 10.02 -17.37 -32.40
C ALA A 347 11.43 -16.83 -32.06
N ALA A 348 11.66 -16.41 -30.80
CA ALA A 348 12.96 -15.95 -30.34
C ALA A 348 14.03 -17.07 -30.37
N VAL A 349 13.69 -18.31 -29.98
CA VAL A 349 14.58 -19.46 -30.09
C VAL A 349 14.98 -19.68 -31.53
N LYS A 350 14.01 -19.77 -32.47
CA LYS A 350 14.29 -19.97 -33.89
C LYS A 350 15.15 -18.86 -34.49
N ARG A 351 14.91 -17.61 -34.06
CA ARG A 351 15.71 -16.47 -34.50
C ARG A 351 17.14 -16.58 -33.99
N LEU A 352 17.35 -16.95 -32.71
CA LEU A 352 18.68 -17.15 -32.17
C LEU A 352 19.45 -18.21 -32.93
N ASP A 353 18.84 -19.37 -33.22
CA ASP A 353 19.47 -20.46 -33.99
C ASP A 353 19.88 -19.99 -35.38
N ALA A 354 19.04 -19.26 -36.10
CA ALA A 354 19.33 -18.72 -37.41
C ALA A 354 20.49 -17.70 -37.40
N GLU A 355 20.46 -16.75 -36.44
CA GLU A 355 21.53 -15.74 -36.33
C GLU A 355 22.85 -16.37 -35.87
N GLN A 356 22.84 -17.43 -35.05
CA GLN A 356 24.04 -18.17 -34.65
C GLN A 356 24.69 -18.86 -35.84
N ILE A 357 23.88 -19.49 -36.72
CA ILE A 357 24.38 -20.13 -37.96
C ILE A 357 24.97 -19.08 -38.90
N ALA A 358 24.29 -17.95 -39.09
CA ALA A 358 24.75 -16.85 -39.94
C ALA A 358 26.06 -16.25 -39.42
N TYR A 359 26.16 -15.97 -38.11
CA TYR A 359 27.38 -15.49 -37.50
C TYR A 359 28.56 -16.44 -37.67
N ASN A 360 28.36 -17.74 -37.42
CA ASN A 360 29.40 -18.75 -37.59
C ASN A 360 29.90 -18.84 -39.04
N ALA A 361 29.01 -18.69 -40.01
CA ALA A 361 29.37 -18.70 -41.43
C ALA A 361 30.20 -17.45 -41.81
N VAL A 362 29.80 -16.26 -41.36
CA VAL A 362 30.54 -14.99 -41.59
C VAL A 362 31.89 -15.03 -40.90
N ARG A 363 31.96 -15.49 -39.64
CA ARG A 363 33.21 -15.64 -38.88
C ARG A 363 34.22 -16.51 -39.61
N ARG A 364 33.79 -17.68 -40.11
CA ARG A 364 34.66 -18.59 -40.90
C ARG A 364 35.17 -17.92 -42.18
N ARG A 365 34.32 -17.12 -42.88
CA ARG A 365 34.73 -16.34 -44.05
C ARG A 365 35.72 -15.23 -43.68
N TYR A 366 35.55 -14.59 -42.53
CA TYR A 366 36.47 -13.58 -42.00
C TYR A 366 37.85 -14.18 -41.68
N GLU A 367 37.88 -15.35 -41.04
CA GLU A 367 39.11 -16.09 -40.73
C GLU A 367 39.85 -16.49 -42.03
N LEU A 368 39.12 -16.77 -43.11
CA LEU A 368 39.68 -17.06 -44.44
C LEU A 368 39.96 -15.80 -45.29
N GLY A 369 39.79 -14.62 -44.75
CA GLY A 369 40.03 -13.35 -45.45
C GLY A 369 38.99 -12.98 -46.50
N SER A 370 37.85 -13.67 -46.57
CA SER A 370 36.78 -13.46 -47.56
C SER A 370 35.54 -12.70 -47.05
N ALA A 371 35.60 -12.17 -45.83
CA ALA A 371 34.61 -11.26 -45.26
C ALA A 371 35.32 -10.10 -44.55
N SER A 372 34.66 -8.94 -44.45
CA SER A 372 35.18 -7.75 -43.78
C SER A 372 34.92 -7.80 -42.27
N VAL A 373 35.65 -6.94 -41.50
CA VAL A 373 35.38 -6.67 -40.08
C VAL A 373 33.95 -6.15 -39.89
N ILE A 374 33.45 -5.33 -40.83
CA ILE A 374 32.08 -4.78 -40.80
C ILE A 374 31.03 -5.87 -40.91
N ASP A 375 31.26 -6.90 -41.77
CA ASP A 375 30.34 -8.03 -41.91
C ASP A 375 30.29 -8.86 -40.62
N LEU A 376 31.47 -9.10 -40.00
CA LEU A 376 31.57 -9.81 -38.72
C LEU A 376 30.86 -9.03 -37.60
N TYR A 377 31.11 -7.73 -37.50
CA TYR A 377 30.43 -6.87 -36.52
C TYR A 377 28.91 -6.86 -36.69
N THR A 378 28.44 -6.65 -37.92
CA THR A 378 27.00 -6.56 -38.20
C THR A 378 26.27 -7.87 -37.84
N THR A 379 26.85 -9.00 -38.15
CA THR A 379 26.28 -10.32 -37.79
C THR A 379 26.42 -10.61 -36.30
N GLY A 380 27.51 -10.19 -35.67
CA GLY A 380 27.69 -10.26 -34.20
C GLY A 380 26.67 -9.46 -33.45
N ALA A 381 26.39 -8.23 -33.88
CA ALA A 381 25.35 -7.36 -33.28
C ALA A 381 23.94 -7.99 -33.43
N LYS A 382 23.61 -8.60 -34.57
CA LYS A 382 22.33 -9.32 -34.73
C LYS A 382 22.22 -10.54 -33.83
N LEU A 383 23.29 -11.31 -33.66
CA LEU A 383 23.33 -12.41 -32.72
C LEU A 383 23.15 -11.95 -31.26
N ALA A 384 23.85 -10.90 -30.88
CA ALA A 384 23.72 -10.29 -29.55
C ALA A 384 22.28 -9.84 -29.28
N ALA A 385 21.66 -9.15 -30.24
CA ALA A 385 20.26 -8.74 -30.14
C ALA A 385 19.28 -9.94 -30.07
N ALA A 386 19.56 -11.03 -30.77
CA ALA A 386 18.76 -12.25 -30.71
C ALA A 386 18.85 -12.93 -29.34
N ARG A 387 20.05 -12.99 -28.73
CA ARG A 387 20.27 -13.51 -27.37
C ARG A 387 19.53 -12.66 -26.32
N ALA A 388 19.69 -11.35 -26.38
CA ALA A 388 18.98 -10.43 -25.50
C ALA A 388 17.46 -10.57 -25.61
N ALA A 389 16.93 -10.69 -26.83
CA ALA A 389 15.51 -10.90 -27.06
C ALA A 389 15.03 -12.25 -26.49
N LEU A 390 15.80 -13.33 -26.59
CA LEU A 390 15.45 -14.63 -26.02
C LEU A 390 15.33 -14.55 -24.49
N GLU A 391 16.32 -13.95 -23.81
CA GLU A 391 16.28 -13.80 -22.35
C GLU A 391 15.09 -12.92 -21.91
N GLY A 392 14.83 -11.81 -22.60
CA GLY A 392 13.67 -10.98 -22.35
C GLY A 392 12.35 -11.74 -22.53
N LYS A 393 12.23 -12.62 -23.55
CA LYS A 393 11.00 -13.42 -23.78
C LYS A 393 10.84 -14.57 -22.78
N ARG A 394 11.93 -15.16 -22.30
CA ARG A 394 11.89 -16.13 -21.17
C ARG A 394 11.29 -15.50 -19.92
N ILE A 395 11.83 -14.34 -19.53
CA ILE A 395 11.38 -13.60 -18.35
C ILE A 395 9.93 -13.15 -18.53
N GLN A 396 9.55 -12.62 -19.68
CA GLN A 396 8.19 -12.23 -19.99
C GLN A 396 7.21 -13.40 -19.80
N LYS A 397 7.56 -14.60 -20.30
CA LYS A 397 6.72 -15.78 -20.13
C LYS A 397 6.55 -16.14 -18.65
N ILE A 398 7.62 -16.15 -17.86
CA ILE A 398 7.56 -16.42 -16.41
C ILE A 398 6.64 -15.42 -15.71
N ILE A 399 6.79 -14.12 -15.97
CA ILE A 399 5.96 -13.08 -15.35
C ILE A 399 4.49 -13.23 -15.75
N SER A 400 4.21 -13.59 -17.03
CA SER A 400 2.83 -13.82 -17.49
C SER A 400 2.20 -15.03 -16.80
N GLU A 401 2.93 -16.13 -16.62
CA GLU A 401 2.46 -17.32 -15.90
C GLU A 401 2.19 -17.02 -14.42
N ILE A 402 3.06 -16.24 -13.76
CA ILE A 402 2.88 -15.77 -12.40
C ILE A 402 1.60 -14.91 -12.29
N THR A 403 1.43 -13.98 -13.24
CA THR A 403 0.27 -13.07 -13.28
C THR A 403 -1.03 -13.84 -13.46
N LEU A 404 -1.07 -14.81 -14.38
CA LEU A 404 -2.25 -15.65 -14.58
C LEU A 404 -2.56 -16.48 -13.33
N SER A 405 -1.56 -17.09 -12.71
CA SER A 405 -1.73 -17.89 -11.49
C SER A 405 -2.32 -17.05 -10.36
N TYR A 406 -1.88 -15.79 -10.20
CA TYR A 406 -2.44 -14.86 -9.24
C TYR A 406 -3.93 -14.59 -9.50
N TYR A 407 -4.32 -14.28 -10.75
CA TYR A 407 -5.73 -14.06 -11.08
C TYR A 407 -6.58 -15.31 -10.93
N MET A 408 -6.00 -16.50 -11.05
CA MET A 408 -6.66 -17.78 -10.74
C MET A 408 -6.72 -18.09 -9.24
N GLY A 409 -6.27 -17.17 -8.38
CA GLY A 409 -6.37 -17.26 -6.93
C GLY A 409 -5.13 -17.80 -6.21
N ALA A 410 -4.01 -17.92 -6.90
CA ALA A 410 -2.75 -18.31 -6.26
C ALA A 410 -2.22 -17.19 -5.37
N LYS A 411 -1.54 -17.57 -4.27
CA LYS A 411 -0.85 -16.62 -3.39
C LYS A 411 0.59 -16.45 -3.87
N LEU A 412 1.02 -15.17 -3.98
CA LEU A 412 2.37 -14.82 -4.40
C LEU A 412 3.41 -15.02 -3.27
N ILE A 413 2.99 -15.07 -2.03
CA ILE A 413 3.85 -15.23 -0.86
C ILE A 413 3.43 -16.48 -0.11
N LYS A 414 4.40 -17.33 0.24
CA LYS A 414 4.22 -18.44 1.16
C LYS A 414 3.95 -17.87 2.54
N GLY A 415 2.74 -18.08 3.09
CA GLY A 415 2.35 -17.64 4.43
C GLY A 415 3.04 -18.44 5.53
#